data_e7605f7dbaf84023ab0fcefda6f0731c
#
_entry.id   e7605f7dbaf84023ab0fcefda6f0731c
#
_cell.length_a   1.000
_cell.length_b   1.000
_cell.length_c   1.000
_cell.angle_alpha   90.00
_cell.angle_beta   90.00
_cell.angle_gamma   90.00
#
_symmetry.space_group_name_H-M   'P 1'
#
loop_
_entity.id
_entity.type
_entity.pdbx_description
1 polymer ?
#
loop_
_entity_poly.entity_id
_entity_poly.type
_entity_poly.pdbx_seq_one_letter_code
_entity_poly.pdbx_strand_id
1 'polypeptide(L)'
;LAKFDMIKKGNWVRVRGRIENNPFTHSLTMNVQDIKEISHTPRKDLMPEGQKRVEFHAHTNMSTMDAMPTVEELIDTAASWGHPAVAITDHANVQSFPHGYHRAKKAGIKAIFGLEANLVEDKVPIVYNSQNLELKEATYVVFDVETTGLSAVHNDLIQIAASKMHKGNIIEQFDEFIDPGHPLSAFTTELTGITDNHVKGAKPLVQVLQEFQEFCQGTVLVAHNATFDVGFMNANYERHQLPTISQPVIDTLEFARNLYPEYKRHGLGPLTKRFGVALDHHHMANYDAEATGRLLFIFIKDVFDKHGLTNLEQLNTELVSEDSYKKSRVKHATLYVQNQTGLKNIFKLVSLSNVSYFEGVARIPRTVLDEYREGIIVGSACADGEVFDTLLSHGIDKAVEVAKYYDFIEVMPPAIYAPLIAKDLIKDEAAIEQLIRDLIEVANRLDKPVLATGNVHYINPEDAIYREIIVRALGQGAMINRPIGKGENAKPAPLPEAHFRTTNEM
;
A
#
# COMPACT_ATOMS: atom_id res chain seq x y z
N LEU A 1 -52.99 5.32 11.02
CA LEU A 1 -53.13 4.64 9.71
C LEU A 1 -53.23 5.67 8.58
N ALA A 2 -54.14 6.67 8.63
CA ALA A 2 -54.32 7.64 7.53
C ALA A 2 -53.05 8.42 7.10
N LYS A 3 -52.02 8.62 7.97
CA LYS A 3 -50.76 9.25 7.60
C LYS A 3 -49.86 8.33 6.74
N PHE A 4 -50.01 7.02 6.86
CA PHE A 4 -49.19 6.07 6.08
C PHE A 4 -49.68 5.88 4.66
N ASP A 5 -50.99 6.04 4.39
CA ASP A 5 -51.57 5.90 3.07
C ASP A 5 -51.14 7.00 2.06
N MET A 6 -50.60 8.10 2.59
CA MET A 6 -50.05 9.22 1.81
C MET A 6 -48.62 8.97 1.31
N ILE A 7 -47.92 7.97 1.88
CA ILE A 7 -46.51 7.73 1.57
C ILE A 7 -46.40 6.71 0.43
N LYS A 8 -45.82 7.14 -0.67
CA LYS A 8 -45.56 6.30 -1.82
C LYS A 8 -44.08 5.95 -1.91
N LYS A 9 -43.78 4.83 -2.60
CA LYS A 9 -42.40 4.49 -2.93
C LYS A 9 -41.74 5.64 -3.68
N GLY A 10 -40.61 6.13 -3.19
CA GLY A 10 -39.88 7.26 -3.73
C GLY A 10 -40.08 8.58 -2.96
N ASN A 11 -41.02 8.64 -2.00
CA ASN A 11 -41.14 9.80 -1.12
C ASN A 11 -40.03 9.79 -0.06
N TRP A 12 -39.48 10.98 0.22
CA TRP A 12 -38.58 11.20 1.34
C TRP A 12 -39.38 11.54 2.59
N VAL A 13 -39.06 10.82 3.67
CA VAL A 13 -39.81 10.97 4.92
C VAL A 13 -38.89 11.09 6.11
N ARG A 14 -39.26 11.96 7.05
CA ARG A 14 -38.65 11.99 8.40
C ARG A 14 -39.49 11.16 9.34
N VAL A 15 -38.86 10.18 9.95
CA VAL A 15 -39.52 9.22 10.85
C VAL A 15 -39.04 9.46 12.28
N ARG A 16 -39.95 9.43 13.23
CA ARG A 16 -39.65 9.37 14.67
C ARG A 16 -40.29 8.11 15.27
N GLY A 17 -39.51 7.36 16.05
CA GLY A 17 -39.99 6.14 16.65
C GLY A 17 -38.98 5.58 17.68
N ARG A 18 -39.31 4.42 18.24
CA ARG A 18 -38.40 3.64 19.08
C ARG A 18 -37.87 2.47 18.30
N ILE A 19 -36.60 2.17 18.50
CA ILE A 19 -35.97 0.98 17.94
C ILE A 19 -36.12 -0.12 18.97
N GLU A 20 -36.68 -1.25 18.54
CA GLU A 20 -36.97 -2.41 19.39
C GLU A 20 -36.51 -3.68 18.66
N ASN A 21 -36.08 -4.68 19.45
CA ASN A 21 -35.82 -6.01 18.91
C ASN A 21 -37.16 -6.68 18.60
N ASN A 22 -37.39 -7.02 17.36
CA ASN A 22 -38.60 -7.76 16.97
C ASN A 22 -38.43 -9.24 17.40
N PRO A 23 -39.25 -9.76 18.31
CA PRO A 23 -39.10 -11.12 18.79
C PRO A 23 -39.41 -12.20 17.74
N PHE A 24 -40.09 -11.85 16.66
CA PHE A 24 -40.46 -12.79 15.60
C PHE A 24 -39.42 -12.87 14.48
N THR A 25 -38.79 -11.73 14.15
CA THR A 25 -37.80 -11.66 13.07
C THR A 25 -36.35 -11.64 13.56
N HIS A 26 -36.15 -11.56 14.90
CA HIS A 26 -34.84 -11.38 15.54
C HIS A 26 -34.01 -10.23 14.96
N SER A 27 -34.70 -9.21 14.46
CA SER A 27 -34.09 -8.02 13.83
C SER A 27 -34.53 -6.73 14.54
N LEU A 28 -33.69 -5.70 14.44
CA LEU A 28 -34.06 -4.37 14.92
C LEU A 28 -35.15 -3.79 14.02
N THR A 29 -36.25 -3.40 14.60
CA THR A 29 -37.37 -2.73 13.93
C THR A 29 -37.65 -1.39 14.56
N MET A 30 -38.08 -0.41 13.78
CA MET A 30 -38.52 0.87 14.30
C MET A 30 -40.04 0.86 14.51
N ASN A 31 -40.47 1.00 15.78
CA ASN A 31 -41.86 1.27 16.10
C ASN A 31 -42.14 2.76 15.85
N VAL A 32 -42.71 3.06 14.67
CA VAL A 32 -42.89 4.42 14.17
C VAL A 32 -44.03 5.13 14.95
N GLN A 33 -43.69 6.25 15.60
CA GLN A 33 -44.63 7.10 16.30
C GLN A 33 -45.14 8.29 15.51
N ASP A 34 -44.25 8.82 14.64
CA ASP A 34 -44.61 9.93 13.75
C ASP A 34 -43.83 9.83 12.45
N ILE A 35 -44.46 10.29 11.37
CA ILE A 35 -43.89 10.31 10.02
C ILE A 35 -44.33 11.57 9.29
N LYS A 36 -43.37 12.24 8.66
CA LYS A 36 -43.61 13.45 7.90
C LYS A 36 -42.88 13.36 6.58
N GLU A 37 -43.58 13.62 5.49
CA GLU A 37 -42.95 13.81 4.19
C GLU A 37 -42.08 15.07 4.23
N ILE A 38 -40.89 14.95 3.64
CA ILE A 38 -39.93 16.06 3.51
C ILE A 38 -39.54 16.22 2.06
N SER A 39 -39.27 17.47 1.67
CA SER A 39 -38.68 17.72 0.36
C SER A 39 -37.22 17.26 0.37
N HIS A 40 -36.84 16.55 -0.66
CA HIS A 40 -35.44 16.20 -0.94
C HIS A 40 -35.08 16.68 -2.33
N THR A 41 -34.00 17.43 -2.42
CA THR A 41 -33.44 17.84 -3.70
C THR A 41 -32.27 16.88 -4.00
N PRO A 42 -32.40 16.00 -4.98
CA PRO A 42 -31.27 15.12 -5.35
C PRO A 42 -30.05 15.94 -5.75
N ARG A 43 -28.88 15.46 -5.40
CA ARG A 43 -27.61 16.01 -5.88
C ARG A 43 -27.60 15.98 -7.41
N LYS A 44 -27.08 17.04 -8.00
CA LYS A 44 -26.98 17.18 -9.46
C LYS A 44 -25.60 17.70 -9.83
N ASP A 45 -25.07 17.21 -10.93
CA ASP A 45 -23.88 17.80 -11.54
C ASP A 45 -24.30 19.02 -12.37
N LEU A 46 -23.87 20.20 -11.94
CA LEU A 46 -24.25 21.48 -12.54
C LEU A 46 -23.33 21.91 -13.69
N MET A 47 -22.27 21.16 -13.97
CA MET A 47 -21.41 21.47 -15.11
C MET A 47 -22.19 21.40 -16.44
N PRO A 48 -21.84 22.24 -17.42
CA PRO A 48 -22.45 22.17 -18.75
C PRO A 48 -22.26 20.80 -19.41
N GLU A 49 -23.17 20.47 -20.30
CA GLU A 49 -23.04 19.29 -21.15
C GLU A 49 -21.71 19.35 -21.96
N GLY A 50 -21.01 18.22 -22.07
CA GLY A 50 -19.70 18.13 -22.71
C GLY A 50 -18.50 18.50 -21.83
N GLN A 51 -18.74 19.05 -20.62
CA GLN A 51 -17.70 19.34 -19.64
C GLN A 51 -17.78 18.43 -18.40
N LYS A 52 -18.73 17.51 -18.39
CA LYS A 52 -18.93 16.59 -17.28
C LYS A 52 -17.87 15.51 -17.27
N ARG A 53 -17.42 15.20 -16.06
CA ARG A 53 -16.39 14.18 -15.84
C ARG A 53 -16.85 12.78 -16.13
N VAL A 54 -15.90 11.89 -16.27
CA VAL A 54 -16.09 10.43 -16.21
C VAL A 54 -15.42 9.93 -14.93
N GLU A 55 -16.14 9.15 -14.13
CA GLU A 55 -15.53 8.45 -13.01
C GLU A 55 -14.87 7.17 -13.52
N PHE A 56 -13.57 7.06 -13.26
CA PHE A 56 -12.79 5.88 -13.67
C PHE A 56 -12.53 4.90 -12.54
N HIS A 57 -12.76 5.25 -11.28
CA HIS A 57 -12.45 4.38 -10.15
C HIS A 57 -13.67 4.28 -9.20
N ALA A 58 -14.52 3.30 -9.44
CA ALA A 58 -15.75 3.12 -8.69
C ALA A 58 -16.06 1.65 -8.40
N HIS A 59 -16.47 1.40 -7.16
CA HIS A 59 -16.78 0.10 -6.62
C HIS A 59 -18.28 -0.07 -6.43
N THR A 60 -18.77 -1.29 -6.68
CA THR A 60 -20.12 -1.71 -6.38
C THR A 60 -20.16 -2.59 -5.13
N ASN A 61 -21.34 -3.00 -4.71
CA ASN A 61 -21.52 -3.96 -3.61
C ASN A 61 -20.90 -5.35 -3.88
N MET A 62 -20.38 -5.59 -5.11
CA MET A 62 -19.54 -6.77 -5.39
C MET A 62 -18.13 -6.63 -4.84
N SER A 63 -17.67 -5.42 -4.49
CA SER A 63 -16.55 -5.18 -3.58
C SER A 63 -17.01 -5.43 -2.15
N THR A 64 -17.14 -6.72 -1.80
CA THR A 64 -17.84 -7.23 -0.63
C THR A 64 -17.28 -6.66 0.66
N MET A 65 -18.17 -6.20 1.57
CA MET A 65 -17.85 -5.61 2.86
C MET A 65 -17.03 -4.31 2.78
N ASP A 66 -17.01 -3.64 1.62
CA ASP A 66 -16.32 -2.37 1.45
C ASP A 66 -17.17 -1.32 0.73
N ALA A 67 -17.73 -1.62 -0.43
CA ALA A 67 -18.58 -0.70 -1.16
C ALA A 67 -20.08 -1.07 -1.06
N MET A 68 -20.95 -0.08 -1.28
CA MET A 68 -22.38 -0.16 -1.02
C MET A 68 -23.25 -0.17 -2.26
N PRO A 69 -23.00 0.69 -3.30
CA PRO A 69 -23.97 0.86 -4.37
C PRO A 69 -24.05 -0.40 -5.23
N THR A 70 -25.26 -0.73 -5.67
CA THR A 70 -25.42 -1.66 -6.78
C THR A 70 -24.85 -1.03 -8.06
N VAL A 71 -24.47 -1.84 -9.02
CA VAL A 71 -23.99 -1.33 -10.31
C VAL A 71 -25.05 -0.51 -11.04
N GLU A 72 -26.33 -0.85 -10.83
CA GLU A 72 -27.47 -0.11 -11.36
C GLU A 72 -27.58 1.29 -10.75
N GLU A 73 -27.43 1.42 -9.43
CA GLU A 73 -27.44 2.72 -8.73
C GLU A 73 -26.27 3.61 -9.17
N LEU A 74 -25.09 3.04 -9.33
CA LEU A 74 -23.91 3.75 -9.80
C LEU A 74 -24.14 4.31 -11.23
N ILE A 75 -24.63 3.47 -12.14
CA ILE A 75 -24.88 3.85 -13.53
C ILE A 75 -26.04 4.86 -13.62
N ASP A 76 -27.13 4.65 -12.87
CA ASP A 76 -28.28 5.55 -12.88
C ASP A 76 -27.92 6.93 -12.36
N THR A 77 -27.09 7.00 -11.33
CA THR A 77 -26.60 8.26 -10.79
C THR A 77 -25.76 9.00 -11.83
N ALA A 78 -24.78 8.33 -12.44
CA ALA A 78 -23.97 8.91 -13.51
C ALA A 78 -24.83 9.42 -14.68
N ALA A 79 -25.79 8.61 -15.13
CA ALA A 79 -26.72 8.99 -16.20
C ALA A 79 -27.60 10.19 -15.82
N SER A 80 -28.14 10.21 -14.59
CA SER A 80 -28.97 11.32 -14.10
C SER A 80 -28.22 12.63 -14.00
N TRP A 81 -26.90 12.58 -13.79
CA TRP A 81 -26.00 13.74 -13.78
C TRP A 81 -25.53 14.14 -15.18
N GLY A 82 -25.83 13.33 -16.21
CA GLY A 82 -25.40 13.54 -17.59
C GLY A 82 -23.94 13.22 -17.84
N HIS A 83 -23.32 12.38 -17.01
CA HIS A 83 -21.98 11.85 -17.28
C HIS A 83 -22.02 10.94 -18.51
N PRO A 84 -21.05 11.05 -19.45
CA PRO A 84 -21.09 10.25 -20.69
C PRO A 84 -20.71 8.78 -20.46
N ALA A 85 -20.01 8.50 -19.36
CA ALA A 85 -19.56 7.16 -19.00
C ALA A 85 -19.30 7.04 -17.50
N VAL A 86 -19.21 5.80 -17.00
CA VAL A 86 -18.73 5.46 -15.65
C VAL A 86 -17.98 4.13 -15.70
N ALA A 87 -16.88 4.02 -14.99
CA ALA A 87 -16.15 2.76 -14.85
C ALA A 87 -16.71 1.91 -13.70
N ILE A 88 -16.51 0.60 -13.82
CA ILE A 88 -16.78 -0.39 -12.79
C ILE A 88 -15.45 -1.07 -12.51
N THR A 89 -14.90 -0.87 -11.30
CA THR A 89 -13.56 -1.34 -10.91
C THR A 89 -13.61 -2.05 -9.56
N ASP A 90 -14.46 -3.06 -9.43
CA ASP A 90 -14.60 -3.84 -8.20
C ASP A 90 -13.29 -4.53 -7.80
N HIS A 91 -13.09 -4.70 -6.48
CA HIS A 91 -11.90 -5.37 -5.94
C HIS A 91 -11.83 -6.83 -6.41
N ALA A 92 -10.81 -7.14 -7.18
CA ALA A 92 -10.40 -8.48 -7.60
C ALA A 92 -11.52 -9.35 -8.21
N ASN A 93 -12.61 -8.75 -8.72
CA ASN A 93 -13.70 -9.49 -9.35
C ASN A 93 -14.38 -8.70 -10.48
N VAL A 94 -15.19 -9.39 -11.28
CA VAL A 94 -15.90 -8.86 -12.46
C VAL A 94 -17.40 -9.20 -12.44
N GLN A 95 -17.95 -9.46 -11.26
CA GLN A 95 -19.34 -9.94 -11.13
C GLN A 95 -20.37 -8.91 -11.57
N SER A 96 -20.06 -7.62 -11.47
CA SER A 96 -20.93 -6.53 -11.91
C SER A 96 -21.03 -6.36 -13.42
N PHE A 97 -20.16 -6.98 -14.23
CA PHE A 97 -20.08 -6.71 -15.67
C PHE A 97 -21.38 -6.99 -16.44
N PRO A 98 -22.05 -8.15 -16.30
CA PRO A 98 -23.28 -8.41 -17.03
C PRO A 98 -24.41 -7.42 -16.72
N HIS A 99 -24.61 -7.14 -15.43
CA HIS A 99 -25.62 -6.18 -14.96
C HIS A 99 -25.27 -4.77 -15.41
N GLY A 100 -24.01 -4.37 -15.27
CA GLY A 100 -23.49 -3.08 -15.71
C GLY A 100 -23.69 -2.85 -17.22
N TYR A 101 -23.41 -3.87 -18.05
CA TYR A 101 -23.63 -3.80 -19.48
C TYR A 101 -25.10 -3.53 -19.82
N HIS A 102 -26.01 -4.31 -19.26
CA HIS A 102 -27.43 -4.16 -19.53
C HIS A 102 -27.99 -2.83 -19.01
N ARG A 103 -27.56 -2.42 -17.83
CA ARG A 103 -28.03 -1.15 -17.25
C ARG A 103 -27.53 0.06 -18.02
N ALA A 104 -26.23 0.11 -18.36
CA ALA A 104 -25.65 1.20 -19.13
C ALA A 104 -26.31 1.37 -20.50
N LYS A 105 -26.55 0.25 -21.20
CA LYS A 105 -27.27 0.27 -22.45
C LYS A 105 -28.71 0.85 -22.32
N LYS A 106 -29.40 0.50 -21.22
CA LYS A 106 -30.76 1.04 -20.95
C LYS A 106 -30.71 2.52 -20.54
N ALA A 107 -29.70 2.92 -19.81
CA ALA A 107 -29.51 4.31 -19.35
C ALA A 107 -28.93 5.24 -20.43
N GLY A 108 -28.44 4.69 -21.54
CA GLY A 108 -27.87 5.46 -22.66
C GLY A 108 -26.48 6.03 -22.40
N ILE A 109 -25.72 5.47 -21.44
CA ILE A 109 -24.33 5.86 -21.15
C ILE A 109 -23.36 4.71 -21.41
N LYS A 110 -22.07 5.00 -21.49
CA LYS A 110 -21.02 3.98 -21.63
C LYS A 110 -20.62 3.41 -20.27
N ALA A 111 -20.70 2.08 -20.09
CA ALA A 111 -19.97 1.41 -19.02
C ALA A 111 -18.53 1.14 -19.46
N ILE A 112 -17.56 1.51 -18.63
CA ILE A 112 -16.15 1.16 -18.80
C ILE A 112 -15.88 -0.01 -17.86
N PHE A 113 -15.51 -1.16 -18.43
CA PHE A 113 -15.24 -2.37 -17.65
C PHE A 113 -13.81 -2.39 -17.19
N GLY A 114 -13.61 -2.51 -15.90
CA GLY A 114 -12.30 -2.54 -15.25
C GLY A 114 -12.31 -3.36 -13.97
N LEU A 115 -11.18 -3.39 -13.32
CA LEU A 115 -10.91 -4.17 -12.13
C LEU A 115 -9.90 -3.41 -11.27
N GLU A 116 -10.11 -3.28 -9.96
CA GLU A 116 -9.02 -2.98 -9.05
C GLU A 116 -8.35 -4.30 -8.64
N ALA A 117 -7.12 -4.49 -9.12
CA ALA A 117 -6.34 -5.70 -8.94
C ALA A 117 -5.43 -5.60 -7.73
N ASN A 118 -5.26 -6.70 -7.02
CA ASN A 118 -4.20 -6.89 -6.02
C ASN A 118 -2.92 -7.36 -6.73
N LEU A 119 -2.15 -6.43 -7.25
CA LEU A 119 -0.88 -6.69 -7.93
C LEU A 119 0.19 -7.04 -6.91
N VAL A 120 1.01 -8.03 -7.21
CA VAL A 120 2.15 -8.42 -6.38
C VAL A 120 3.40 -8.59 -7.23
N GLU A 121 4.54 -8.17 -6.68
CA GLU A 121 5.84 -8.48 -7.27
C GLU A 121 6.19 -9.94 -6.96
N ASP A 122 6.45 -10.72 -8.01
CA ASP A 122 6.75 -12.15 -7.92
C ASP A 122 8.21 -12.49 -8.26
N LYS A 123 9.06 -11.47 -8.49
CA LYS A 123 10.48 -11.60 -8.73
C LYS A 123 11.31 -10.64 -7.87
N VAL A 124 11.08 -10.71 -6.55
CA VAL A 124 11.88 -9.90 -5.62
C VAL A 124 13.26 -10.52 -5.48
N PRO A 125 14.35 -9.79 -5.81
CA PRO A 125 15.68 -10.31 -5.67
C PRO A 125 16.08 -10.46 -4.19
N ILE A 126 16.87 -11.48 -3.89
CA ILE A 126 17.53 -11.63 -2.59
C ILE A 126 18.74 -10.71 -2.50
N VAL A 127 19.41 -10.48 -3.62
CA VAL A 127 20.62 -9.67 -3.72
C VAL A 127 20.43 -8.55 -4.75
N TYR A 128 20.47 -7.32 -4.31
CA TYR A 128 20.53 -6.14 -5.19
C TYR A 128 21.96 -5.88 -5.63
N ASN A 129 22.16 -5.30 -6.82
CA ASN A 129 23.49 -5.04 -7.39
C ASN A 129 24.40 -6.29 -7.37
N SER A 130 23.83 -7.45 -7.65
CA SER A 130 24.50 -8.74 -7.51
C SER A 130 25.81 -8.81 -8.32
N GLN A 131 26.81 -9.46 -7.74
CA GLN A 131 28.13 -9.67 -8.33
C GLN A 131 28.54 -11.13 -8.10
N ASN A 132 29.44 -11.62 -8.94
CA ASN A 132 29.99 -12.98 -8.80
C ASN A 132 30.98 -13.02 -7.62
N LEU A 133 30.48 -13.23 -6.40
CA LEU A 133 31.25 -13.28 -5.16
C LEU A 133 30.89 -14.54 -4.37
N GLU A 134 31.92 -15.20 -3.84
CA GLU A 134 31.75 -16.38 -2.99
C GLU A 134 31.16 -16.00 -1.61
N LEU A 135 30.05 -16.63 -1.24
CA LEU A 135 29.34 -16.36 0.02
C LEU A 135 30.20 -16.56 1.27
N LYS A 136 31.06 -17.58 1.29
CA LYS A 136 31.88 -17.91 2.48
C LYS A 136 33.12 -17.01 2.64
N GLU A 137 33.58 -16.41 1.56
CA GLU A 137 34.82 -15.61 1.55
C GLU A 137 34.56 -14.11 1.61
N ALA A 138 33.33 -13.67 1.33
CA ALA A 138 32.96 -12.25 1.37
C ALA A 138 33.05 -11.68 2.80
N THR A 139 33.41 -10.40 2.87
CA THR A 139 33.25 -9.59 4.08
C THR A 139 31.94 -8.85 3.99
N TYR A 140 31.15 -8.92 5.04
CA TYR A 140 29.82 -8.34 5.13
C TYR A 140 29.78 -7.16 6.07
N VAL A 141 29.09 -6.10 5.69
CA VAL A 141 28.64 -5.03 6.59
C VAL A 141 27.14 -5.19 6.78
N VAL A 142 26.78 -5.72 7.94
CA VAL A 142 25.37 -5.88 8.33
C VAL A 142 24.95 -4.64 9.07
N PHE A 143 23.97 -3.93 8.56
CA PHE A 143 23.57 -2.63 9.10
C PHE A 143 22.07 -2.51 9.28
N ASP A 144 21.67 -1.63 10.15
CA ASP A 144 20.31 -1.24 10.44
C ASP A 144 20.26 0.26 10.73
N VAL A 145 19.16 0.92 10.42
CA VAL A 145 18.97 2.34 10.67
C VAL A 145 17.73 2.60 11.52
N GLU A 146 17.83 3.54 12.45
CA GLU A 146 16.68 4.08 13.16
C GLU A 146 16.32 5.46 12.62
N THR A 147 15.02 5.73 12.55
CA THR A 147 14.46 6.89 11.85
C THR A 147 13.31 7.53 12.64
N THR A 148 12.98 8.77 12.31
CA THR A 148 11.81 9.46 12.90
C THR A 148 10.46 9.02 12.29
N GLY A 149 10.47 8.13 11.27
CA GLY A 149 9.29 7.62 10.62
C GLY A 149 9.61 6.74 9.41
N LEU A 150 8.64 6.47 8.53
CA LEU A 150 8.76 5.47 7.48
C LEU A 150 9.17 6.02 6.10
N SER A 151 9.19 7.33 5.92
CA SER A 151 9.49 7.96 4.63
C SER A 151 10.94 8.45 4.58
N ALA A 152 11.73 7.92 3.68
CA ALA A 152 13.11 8.37 3.46
C ALA A 152 13.22 9.82 2.97
N VAL A 153 12.11 10.40 2.49
CA VAL A 153 12.04 11.78 2.01
C VAL A 153 11.61 12.76 3.09
N HIS A 154 10.70 12.36 3.96
CA HIS A 154 10.04 13.23 4.93
C HIS A 154 10.50 13.00 6.38
N ASN A 155 11.23 11.94 6.64
CA ASN A 155 11.72 11.60 7.97
C ASN A 155 13.24 11.55 7.99
N ASP A 156 13.80 11.66 9.19
CA ASP A 156 15.23 11.79 9.42
C ASP A 156 15.83 10.49 9.95
N LEU A 157 17.10 10.26 9.62
CA LEU A 157 17.95 9.27 10.26
C LEU A 157 18.31 9.76 11.67
N ILE A 158 18.22 8.89 12.68
CA ILE A 158 18.59 9.18 14.06
C ILE A 158 19.66 8.24 14.61
N GLN A 159 19.88 7.08 13.97
CA GLN A 159 21.01 6.17 14.25
C GLN A 159 21.36 5.38 12.99
N ILE A 160 22.65 5.13 12.79
CA ILE A 160 23.17 4.14 11.86
C ILE A 160 24.08 3.21 12.65
N ALA A 161 23.75 1.93 12.69
CA ALA A 161 24.60 0.95 13.33
C ALA A 161 24.94 -0.20 12.38
N ALA A 162 26.16 -0.72 12.49
CA ALA A 162 26.62 -1.81 11.65
C ALA A 162 27.66 -2.70 12.33
N SER A 163 27.65 -3.98 11.94
CA SER A 163 28.68 -4.94 12.29
C SER A 163 29.39 -5.42 11.02
N LYS A 164 30.70 -5.15 10.91
CA LYS A 164 31.53 -5.74 9.86
C LYS A 164 31.91 -7.16 10.25
N MET A 165 31.56 -8.11 9.42
CA MET A 165 31.72 -9.54 9.74
C MET A 165 32.46 -10.27 8.63
N HIS A 166 33.37 -11.17 9.06
CA HIS A 166 34.05 -12.09 8.16
C HIS A 166 34.08 -13.50 8.78
N LYS A 167 33.67 -14.49 7.98
CA LYS A 167 33.60 -15.91 8.44
C LYS A 167 32.87 -16.11 9.77
N GLY A 168 31.81 -15.36 9.98
CA GLY A 168 30.96 -15.43 11.18
C GLY A 168 31.45 -14.64 12.40
N ASN A 169 32.60 -13.98 12.31
CA ASN A 169 33.16 -13.18 13.39
C ASN A 169 32.98 -11.69 13.11
N ILE A 170 32.60 -10.94 14.13
CA ILE A 170 32.62 -9.47 14.09
C ILE A 170 34.07 -9.01 14.15
N ILE A 171 34.50 -8.23 13.16
CA ILE A 171 35.87 -7.69 13.07
C ILE A 171 35.93 -6.18 13.34
N GLU A 172 34.82 -5.47 13.13
CA GLU A 172 34.69 -4.05 13.36
C GLU A 172 33.22 -3.69 13.59
N GLN A 173 32.94 -2.63 14.35
CA GLN A 173 31.59 -2.13 14.57
C GLN A 173 31.51 -0.64 14.31
N PHE A 174 30.34 -0.18 13.86
CA PHE A 174 29.96 1.20 13.64
C PHE A 174 28.63 1.45 14.37
N ASP A 175 28.56 2.50 15.18
CA ASP A 175 27.33 2.86 15.89
C ASP A 175 27.33 4.37 16.17
N GLU A 176 26.55 5.13 15.42
CA GLU A 176 26.53 6.58 15.46
C GLU A 176 25.11 7.10 15.52
N PHE A 177 24.84 7.93 16.53
CA PHE A 177 23.61 8.72 16.60
C PHE A 177 23.71 9.95 15.71
N ILE A 178 22.55 10.45 15.29
CA ILE A 178 22.40 11.62 14.41
C ILE A 178 21.35 12.55 15.02
N ASP A 179 21.66 13.83 15.12
CA ASP A 179 20.72 14.84 15.59
C ASP A 179 19.80 15.28 14.42
N PRO A 180 18.49 15.00 14.49
CA PRO A 180 17.56 15.42 13.44
C PRO A 180 17.27 16.94 13.46
N GLY A 181 17.76 17.68 14.45
CA GLY A 181 17.54 19.12 14.59
C GLY A 181 16.17 19.51 15.17
N HIS A 182 15.38 18.54 15.60
CA HIS A 182 14.07 18.76 16.24
C HIS A 182 13.81 17.67 17.30
N PRO A 183 12.90 17.91 18.26
CA PRO A 183 12.56 16.90 19.28
C PRO A 183 11.98 15.64 18.65
N LEU A 184 12.35 14.47 19.20
CA LEU A 184 11.81 13.19 18.80
C LEU A 184 10.33 13.05 19.26
N SER A 185 9.51 12.43 18.45
CA SER A 185 8.13 12.12 18.84
C SER A 185 8.11 11.09 19.97
N ALA A 186 7.06 11.14 20.82
CA ALA A 186 6.85 10.12 21.83
C ALA A 186 6.77 8.70 21.23
N PHE A 187 6.19 8.58 20.03
CA PHE A 187 6.11 7.33 19.31
C PHE A 187 7.50 6.81 18.89
N THR A 188 8.36 7.68 18.33
CA THR A 188 9.74 7.32 17.95
C THR A 188 10.51 6.82 19.18
N THR A 189 10.44 7.58 20.27
CA THR A 189 11.12 7.20 21.53
C THR A 189 10.60 5.89 22.13
N GLU A 190 9.27 5.66 22.08
CA GLU A 190 8.68 4.40 22.55
C GLU A 190 9.10 3.21 21.69
N LEU A 191 9.19 3.40 20.37
CA LEU A 191 9.54 2.35 19.42
C LEU A 191 11.01 1.96 19.49
N THR A 192 11.92 2.96 19.42
CA THR A 192 13.37 2.75 19.27
C THR A 192 14.13 2.78 20.59
N GLY A 193 13.53 3.34 21.64
CA GLY A 193 14.24 3.62 22.91
C GLY A 193 15.17 4.83 22.83
N ILE A 194 15.33 5.45 21.64
CA ILE A 194 16.16 6.63 21.44
C ILE A 194 15.43 7.87 21.96
N THR A 195 16.13 8.66 22.75
CA THR A 195 15.62 9.90 23.34
C THR A 195 16.39 11.10 22.81
N ASP A 196 15.85 12.32 22.99
CA ASP A 196 16.56 13.57 22.65
C ASP A 196 17.97 13.66 23.28
N ASN A 197 18.19 13.02 24.43
CA ASN A 197 19.52 13.01 25.06
C ASN A 197 20.54 12.16 24.29
N HIS A 198 20.12 11.13 23.56
CA HIS A 198 21.00 10.30 22.75
C HIS A 198 21.49 11.04 21.50
N VAL A 199 20.59 11.81 20.87
CA VAL A 199 20.86 12.49 19.60
C VAL A 199 21.44 13.90 19.78
N LYS A 200 21.25 14.50 20.95
CA LYS A 200 21.70 15.85 21.21
C LYS A 200 23.24 15.94 21.21
N GLY A 201 23.77 16.75 20.31
CA GLY A 201 25.22 16.93 20.15
C GLY A 201 25.92 15.78 19.44
N ALA A 202 25.13 14.90 18.76
CA ALA A 202 25.66 13.88 17.87
C ALA A 202 26.45 14.49 16.69
N LYS A 203 27.19 13.64 15.97
CA LYS A 203 27.93 14.05 14.77
C LYS A 203 26.98 14.61 13.70
N PRO A 204 27.45 15.56 12.88
CA PRO A 204 26.67 16.01 11.73
C PRO A 204 26.36 14.84 10.79
N LEU A 205 25.13 14.77 10.27
CA LEU A 205 24.67 13.70 9.36
C LEU A 205 25.65 13.42 8.22
N VAL A 206 26.13 14.46 7.52
CA VAL A 206 27.04 14.31 6.37
C VAL A 206 28.34 13.62 6.77
N GLN A 207 28.88 13.92 7.95
CA GLN A 207 30.09 13.27 8.47
C GLN A 207 29.81 11.78 8.72
N VAL A 208 28.69 11.45 9.39
CA VAL A 208 28.31 10.05 9.66
C VAL A 208 28.11 9.27 8.37
N LEU A 209 27.48 9.88 7.36
CA LEU A 209 27.29 9.26 6.05
C LEU A 209 28.62 8.97 5.35
N GLN A 210 29.58 9.89 5.39
CA GLN A 210 30.92 9.70 4.81
C GLN A 210 31.72 8.61 5.54
N GLU A 211 31.72 8.66 6.87
CA GLU A 211 32.38 7.64 7.71
C GLU A 211 31.77 6.24 7.44
N PHE A 212 30.44 6.16 7.26
CA PHE A 212 29.78 4.89 6.93
C PHE A 212 30.14 4.40 5.51
N GLN A 213 30.28 5.29 4.53
CA GLN A 213 30.75 4.90 3.19
C GLN A 213 32.17 4.32 3.24
N GLU A 214 33.07 4.91 4.02
CA GLU A 214 34.42 4.39 4.20
C GLU A 214 34.41 3.03 4.91
N PHE A 215 33.56 2.90 5.95
CA PHE A 215 33.36 1.63 6.65
C PHE A 215 32.88 0.51 5.73
N CYS A 216 32.09 0.82 4.73
CA CYS A 216 31.49 -0.15 3.79
C CYS A 216 32.39 -0.51 2.60
N GLN A 217 33.57 0.09 2.44
CA GLN A 217 34.41 -0.14 1.25
C GLN A 217 34.82 -1.60 1.08
N GLY A 218 34.61 -2.14 -0.12
CA GLY A 218 35.02 -3.51 -0.47
C GLY A 218 34.21 -4.61 0.19
N THR A 219 33.02 -4.32 0.69
CA THR A 219 32.16 -5.26 1.40
C THR A 219 30.84 -5.50 0.68
N VAL A 220 30.15 -6.57 1.05
CA VAL A 220 28.74 -6.82 0.72
C VAL A 220 27.89 -6.26 1.85
N LEU A 221 26.93 -5.41 1.52
CA LEU A 221 25.99 -4.87 2.49
C LEU A 221 24.89 -5.87 2.80
N VAL A 222 24.37 -5.82 4.02
CA VAL A 222 23.30 -6.73 4.45
C VAL A 222 22.35 -5.98 5.37
N ALA A 223 21.06 -6.11 5.13
CA ALA A 223 20.03 -5.60 6.04
C ALA A 223 18.80 -6.54 6.06
N HIS A 224 17.95 -6.39 7.07
CA HIS A 224 16.71 -7.16 7.15
C HIS A 224 15.52 -6.31 6.69
N ASN A 225 14.97 -6.60 5.52
CA ASN A 225 14.09 -5.72 4.74
C ASN A 225 14.87 -4.53 4.15
N ALA A 226 15.95 -4.88 3.46
CA ALA A 226 17.00 -3.95 3.02
C ALA A 226 16.51 -2.77 2.20
N THR A 227 15.35 -2.87 1.53
CA THR A 227 14.76 -1.75 0.79
C THR A 227 14.46 -0.54 1.66
N PHE A 228 14.16 -0.74 2.95
CA PHE A 228 13.95 0.34 3.91
C PHE A 228 15.26 1.07 4.24
N ASP A 229 16.24 0.33 4.74
CA ASP A 229 17.53 0.89 5.17
C ASP A 229 18.29 1.53 4.01
N VAL A 230 18.40 0.81 2.91
CA VAL A 230 19.02 1.32 1.67
C VAL A 230 18.29 2.53 1.12
N GLY A 231 16.96 2.54 1.21
CA GLY A 231 16.13 3.68 0.80
C GLY A 231 16.47 4.95 1.58
N PHE A 232 16.56 4.87 2.91
CA PHE A 232 16.96 5.97 3.78
C PHE A 232 18.40 6.42 3.50
N MET A 233 19.32 5.49 3.37
CA MET A 233 20.72 5.80 3.07
C MET A 233 20.85 6.52 1.73
N ASN A 234 20.28 5.98 0.67
CA ASN A 234 20.36 6.56 -0.68
C ASN A 234 19.71 7.94 -0.76
N ALA A 235 18.52 8.13 -0.16
CA ALA A 235 17.86 9.43 -0.11
C ALA A 235 18.72 10.50 0.59
N ASN A 236 19.42 10.13 1.65
CA ASN A 236 20.33 11.05 2.33
C ASN A 236 21.64 11.27 1.55
N TYR A 237 22.19 10.25 0.89
CA TYR A 237 23.34 10.41 0.01
C TYR A 237 23.03 11.36 -1.14
N GLU A 238 21.89 11.19 -1.84
CA GLU A 238 21.46 12.06 -2.93
C GLU A 238 21.25 13.50 -2.46
N ARG A 239 20.57 13.70 -1.33
CA ARG A 239 20.33 15.03 -0.73
C ARG A 239 21.62 15.78 -0.43
N HIS A 240 22.67 15.07 -0.07
CA HIS A 240 23.97 15.63 0.25
C HIS A 240 25.02 15.47 -0.84
N GLN A 241 24.60 15.11 -2.06
CA GLN A 241 25.45 14.94 -3.25
C GLN A 241 26.60 13.94 -3.04
N LEU A 242 26.35 12.90 -2.25
CA LEU A 242 27.25 11.78 -2.04
C LEU A 242 26.88 10.61 -2.98
N PRO A 243 27.84 9.74 -3.36
CA PRO A 243 27.54 8.56 -4.14
C PRO A 243 26.56 7.64 -3.43
N THR A 244 25.54 7.15 -4.15
CA THR A 244 24.58 6.17 -3.64
C THR A 244 25.21 4.77 -3.53
N ILE A 245 24.55 3.86 -2.80
CA ILE A 245 25.00 2.48 -2.62
C ILE A 245 25.05 1.78 -3.97
N SER A 246 26.23 1.29 -4.36
CA SER A 246 26.48 0.50 -5.57
C SER A 246 27.01 -0.91 -5.28
N GLN A 247 27.37 -1.18 -4.04
CA GLN A 247 27.78 -2.50 -3.59
C GLN A 247 26.64 -3.50 -3.66
N PRO A 248 26.93 -4.82 -3.73
CA PRO A 248 25.92 -5.84 -3.51
C PRO A 248 25.23 -5.68 -2.16
N VAL A 249 23.91 -5.82 -2.13
CA VAL A 249 23.11 -5.76 -0.89
C VAL A 249 22.27 -7.03 -0.78
N ILE A 250 22.46 -7.79 0.29
CA ILE A 250 21.61 -8.94 0.63
C ILE A 250 20.45 -8.48 1.49
N ASP A 251 19.23 -8.79 1.07
CA ASP A 251 18.05 -8.70 1.92
C ASP A 251 17.81 -10.02 2.64
N THR A 252 18.09 -10.05 3.95
CA THR A 252 17.91 -11.27 4.75
C THR A 252 16.45 -11.66 4.96
N LEU A 253 15.50 -10.73 4.80
CA LEU A 253 14.07 -11.04 4.80
C LEU A 253 13.71 -11.87 3.56
N GLU A 254 14.13 -11.43 2.37
CA GLU A 254 13.88 -12.16 1.12
C GLU A 254 14.69 -13.47 1.08
N PHE A 255 15.91 -13.46 1.61
CA PHE A 255 16.70 -14.69 1.76
C PHE A 255 15.96 -15.72 2.62
N ALA A 256 15.45 -15.32 3.78
CA ALA A 256 14.69 -16.23 4.65
C ALA A 256 13.37 -16.68 4.01
N ARG A 257 12.66 -15.82 3.30
CA ARG A 257 11.41 -16.15 2.61
C ARG A 257 11.58 -17.25 1.56
N ASN A 258 12.70 -17.23 0.86
CA ASN A 258 13.02 -18.20 -0.19
C ASN A 258 13.68 -19.47 0.36
N LEU A 259 14.53 -19.36 1.38
CA LEU A 259 15.22 -20.50 1.98
C LEU A 259 14.33 -21.34 2.91
N TYR A 260 13.32 -20.70 3.55
CA TYR A 260 12.38 -21.33 4.49
C TYR A 260 10.93 -20.97 4.17
N PRO A 261 10.42 -21.31 2.98
CA PRO A 261 9.07 -20.91 2.55
C PRO A 261 7.96 -21.46 3.46
N GLU A 262 8.22 -22.54 4.19
CA GLU A 262 7.29 -23.18 5.13
C GLU A 262 7.04 -22.35 6.41
N TYR A 263 7.89 -21.35 6.71
CA TYR A 263 7.69 -20.52 7.89
C TYR A 263 6.60 -19.47 7.64
N LYS A 264 5.71 -19.29 8.61
CA LYS A 264 4.63 -18.31 8.52
C LYS A 264 5.10 -16.87 8.71
N ARG A 265 6.21 -16.68 9.44
CA ARG A 265 6.74 -15.35 9.79
C ARG A 265 8.24 -15.31 9.56
N HIS A 266 8.71 -14.29 8.85
CA HIS A 266 10.11 -14.10 8.49
C HIS A 266 10.70 -12.78 9.03
N GLY A 267 9.97 -12.04 9.89
CA GLY A 267 10.54 -10.87 10.58
C GLY A 267 11.69 -11.25 11.50
N LEU A 268 12.54 -10.29 11.84
CA LEU A 268 13.78 -10.50 12.60
C LEU A 268 13.52 -11.25 13.92
N GLY A 269 12.61 -10.76 14.78
CA GLY A 269 12.29 -11.37 16.06
C GLY A 269 11.83 -12.84 15.97
N PRO A 270 10.84 -13.20 15.12
CA PRO A 270 10.49 -14.60 14.86
C PRO A 270 11.64 -15.49 14.39
N LEU A 271 12.53 -14.97 13.52
CA LEU A 271 13.68 -15.73 13.02
C LEU A 271 14.74 -15.93 14.11
N THR A 272 15.12 -14.88 14.84
CA THR A 272 16.09 -14.96 15.92
C THR A 272 15.65 -15.96 17.00
N LYS A 273 14.38 -15.92 17.40
CA LYS A 273 13.79 -16.90 18.32
C LYS A 273 13.88 -18.33 17.80
N ARG A 274 13.63 -18.55 16.51
CA ARG A 274 13.65 -19.88 15.90
C ARG A 274 15.04 -20.46 15.80
N PHE A 275 16.03 -19.64 15.46
CA PHE A 275 17.41 -20.07 15.30
C PHE A 275 18.26 -19.94 16.57
N GLY A 276 17.66 -19.52 17.69
CA GLY A 276 18.35 -19.36 18.96
C GLY A 276 19.39 -18.25 18.96
N VAL A 277 19.18 -17.21 18.13
CA VAL A 277 20.02 -16.02 18.09
C VAL A 277 19.52 -15.04 19.16
N ALA A 278 20.44 -14.53 19.99
CA ALA A 278 20.09 -13.51 20.99
C ALA A 278 19.65 -12.19 20.31
N LEU A 279 18.59 -11.59 20.83
CA LEU A 279 18.05 -10.29 20.44
C LEU A 279 17.50 -9.62 21.69
N ASP A 280 18.39 -9.03 22.50
CA ASP A 280 18.04 -8.57 23.83
C ASP A 280 17.27 -7.23 23.81
N HIS A 281 17.52 -6.39 22.81
CA HIS A 281 16.87 -5.08 22.62
C HIS A 281 16.46 -4.88 21.18
N HIS A 282 15.29 -5.42 20.80
CA HIS A 282 14.71 -5.23 19.46
C HIS A 282 14.33 -3.75 19.24
N HIS A 283 14.58 -3.22 18.04
CA HIS A 283 14.50 -1.80 17.66
C HIS A 283 15.60 -0.93 18.29
N MET A 284 16.77 -1.47 18.47
CA MET A 284 18.01 -0.74 18.61
C MET A 284 18.96 -1.24 17.52
N ALA A 285 19.37 -0.35 16.62
CA ALA A 285 20.05 -0.70 15.38
C ALA A 285 21.30 -1.58 15.55
N ASN A 286 22.09 -1.40 16.59
CA ASN A 286 23.27 -2.20 16.86
C ASN A 286 22.93 -3.67 17.19
N TYR A 287 21.87 -3.93 17.97
CA TYR A 287 21.42 -5.29 18.29
C TYR A 287 20.78 -5.96 17.11
N ASP A 288 19.98 -5.22 16.34
CA ASP A 288 19.28 -5.73 15.14
C ASP A 288 20.29 -6.06 14.03
N ALA A 289 21.35 -5.22 13.83
CA ALA A 289 22.44 -5.50 12.89
C ALA A 289 23.24 -6.75 13.28
N GLU A 290 23.63 -6.89 14.57
CA GLU A 290 24.37 -8.08 15.04
C GLU A 290 23.55 -9.35 14.89
N ALA A 291 22.27 -9.34 15.29
CA ALA A 291 21.37 -10.47 15.18
C ALA A 291 21.13 -10.87 13.72
N THR A 292 20.96 -9.89 12.85
CA THR A 292 20.82 -10.10 11.38
C THR A 292 22.08 -10.75 10.81
N GLY A 293 23.26 -10.31 11.24
CA GLY A 293 24.52 -10.90 10.82
C GLY A 293 24.68 -12.37 11.26
N ARG A 294 24.32 -12.69 12.49
CA ARG A 294 24.33 -14.08 12.97
C ARG A 294 23.35 -14.96 12.16
N LEU A 295 22.16 -14.46 11.84
CA LEU A 295 21.22 -15.15 10.97
C LEU A 295 21.78 -15.34 9.56
N LEU A 296 22.44 -14.34 8.99
CA LEU A 296 23.06 -14.42 7.66
C LEU A 296 24.00 -15.63 7.55
N PHE A 297 24.89 -15.83 8.52
CA PHE A 297 25.83 -16.96 8.48
C PHE A 297 25.14 -18.31 8.67
N ILE A 298 24.04 -18.38 9.40
CA ILE A 298 23.18 -19.56 9.44
C ILE A 298 22.58 -19.80 8.06
N PHE A 299 22.05 -18.77 7.39
CA PHE A 299 21.46 -18.91 6.05
C PHE A 299 22.50 -19.31 5.00
N ILE A 300 23.71 -18.73 5.03
CA ILE A 300 24.82 -19.11 4.14
C ILE A 300 25.19 -20.59 4.33
N LYS A 301 25.24 -21.07 5.57
CA LYS A 301 25.48 -22.49 5.84
C LYS A 301 24.33 -23.36 5.31
N ASP A 302 23.09 -23.00 5.62
CA ASP A 302 21.92 -23.79 5.26
C ASP A 302 21.68 -23.80 3.75
N VAL A 303 21.91 -22.71 3.03
CA VAL A 303 21.77 -22.67 1.58
C VAL A 303 22.82 -23.53 0.88
N PHE A 304 24.03 -23.58 1.43
CA PHE A 304 25.05 -24.49 0.96
C PHE A 304 24.67 -25.97 1.24
N ASP A 305 24.27 -26.26 2.47
CA ASP A 305 23.95 -27.65 2.89
C ASP A 305 22.70 -28.21 2.16
N LYS A 306 21.69 -27.37 1.88
CA LYS A 306 20.43 -27.80 1.26
C LYS A 306 20.42 -27.69 -0.26
N HIS A 307 21.09 -26.69 -0.82
CA HIS A 307 20.99 -26.35 -2.25
C HIS A 307 22.35 -26.36 -2.96
N GLY A 308 23.48 -26.47 -2.24
CA GLY A 308 24.82 -26.47 -2.83
C GLY A 308 25.27 -25.11 -3.38
N LEU A 309 24.56 -24.01 -3.06
CA LEU A 309 24.86 -22.68 -3.59
C LEU A 309 26.02 -22.05 -2.82
N THR A 310 26.97 -21.47 -3.57
CA THR A 310 28.20 -20.89 -3.01
C THR A 310 28.37 -19.43 -3.33
N ASN A 311 27.59 -18.89 -4.30
CA ASN A 311 27.80 -17.59 -4.90
C ASN A 311 26.59 -16.69 -4.72
N LEU A 312 26.80 -15.35 -4.62
CA LEU A 312 25.74 -14.35 -4.49
C LEU A 312 24.76 -14.37 -5.66
N GLU A 313 25.23 -14.54 -6.91
CA GLU A 313 24.35 -14.54 -8.08
C GLU A 313 23.40 -15.72 -8.07
N GLN A 314 23.83 -16.87 -7.54
CA GLN A 314 23.00 -18.07 -7.45
C GLN A 314 21.79 -17.87 -6.52
N LEU A 315 21.89 -17.00 -5.52
CA LEU A 315 20.75 -16.70 -4.65
C LEU A 315 19.56 -16.13 -5.44
N ASN A 316 19.82 -15.29 -6.45
CA ASN A 316 18.76 -14.74 -7.30
C ASN A 316 18.31 -15.72 -8.40
N THR A 317 19.22 -16.50 -8.95
CA THR A 317 18.94 -17.34 -10.14
C THR A 317 18.42 -18.73 -9.80
N GLU A 318 18.78 -19.28 -8.64
CA GLU A 318 18.50 -20.67 -8.27
C GLU A 318 17.65 -20.81 -7.00
N LEU A 319 17.66 -19.80 -6.10
CA LEU A 319 16.93 -19.90 -4.83
C LEU A 319 15.58 -19.16 -4.88
N VAL A 320 15.43 -18.11 -5.69
CA VAL A 320 14.15 -17.36 -5.77
C VAL A 320 13.03 -18.26 -6.25
N SER A 321 12.01 -18.41 -5.42
CA SER A 321 10.87 -19.30 -5.61
C SER A 321 9.76 -18.63 -6.44
N GLU A 322 9.05 -19.43 -7.26
CA GLU A 322 7.80 -19.01 -7.91
C GLU A 322 6.68 -18.66 -6.91
N ASP A 323 6.83 -19.07 -5.65
CA ASP A 323 5.89 -18.81 -4.55
C ASP A 323 6.11 -17.45 -3.86
N SER A 324 7.07 -16.64 -4.31
CA SER A 324 7.36 -15.30 -3.74
C SER A 324 6.13 -14.38 -3.71
N TYR A 325 5.19 -14.54 -4.66
CA TYR A 325 3.92 -13.81 -4.68
C TYR A 325 3.10 -13.98 -3.39
N LYS A 326 3.25 -15.09 -2.65
CA LYS A 326 2.53 -15.36 -1.39
C LYS A 326 2.97 -14.44 -0.26
N LYS A 327 4.21 -13.99 -0.29
CA LYS A 327 4.84 -13.17 0.77
C LYS A 327 4.96 -11.70 0.38
N SER A 328 4.87 -11.38 -0.90
CA SER A 328 4.98 -10.02 -1.40
C SER A 328 3.84 -9.13 -0.92
N ARG A 329 4.14 -7.85 -0.69
CA ARG A 329 3.15 -6.85 -0.32
C ARG A 329 2.22 -6.60 -1.51
N VAL A 330 0.93 -6.66 -1.26
CA VAL A 330 -0.09 -6.32 -2.25
C VAL A 330 -0.05 -4.82 -2.54
N LYS A 331 -0.13 -4.47 -3.82
CA LYS A 331 -0.32 -3.11 -4.32
C LYS A 331 -1.56 -3.06 -5.19
N HIS A 332 -2.33 -1.98 -5.12
CA HIS A 332 -3.46 -1.82 -6.00
C HIS A 332 -3.02 -1.36 -7.40
N ALA A 333 -3.68 -1.88 -8.42
CA ALA A 333 -3.59 -1.42 -9.81
C ALA A 333 -4.97 -1.46 -10.45
N THR A 334 -5.33 -0.43 -11.21
CA THR A 334 -6.59 -0.44 -11.96
C THR A 334 -6.36 -0.96 -13.37
N LEU A 335 -7.16 -1.94 -13.78
CA LEU A 335 -7.09 -2.58 -15.09
C LEU A 335 -8.36 -2.27 -15.87
N TYR A 336 -8.25 -1.82 -17.13
CA TYR A 336 -9.41 -1.48 -17.97
C TYR A 336 -9.40 -2.26 -19.27
N VAL A 337 -10.58 -2.69 -19.67
CA VAL A 337 -10.83 -3.37 -20.94
C VAL A 337 -10.77 -2.36 -22.08
N GLN A 338 -9.81 -2.50 -22.99
CA GLN A 338 -9.71 -1.68 -24.19
C GLN A 338 -10.49 -2.29 -25.37
N ASN A 339 -10.50 -3.62 -25.47
CA ASN A 339 -11.10 -4.36 -26.59
C ASN A 339 -11.51 -5.79 -26.16
N GLN A 340 -11.99 -6.61 -27.09
CA GLN A 340 -12.44 -7.98 -26.82
C GLN A 340 -11.32 -8.89 -26.29
N THR A 341 -10.08 -8.71 -26.74
CA THR A 341 -8.92 -9.45 -26.24
C THR A 341 -8.69 -9.09 -24.76
N GLY A 342 -8.72 -7.81 -24.42
CA GLY A 342 -8.60 -7.33 -23.04
C GLY A 342 -9.71 -7.84 -22.13
N LEU A 343 -10.96 -7.90 -22.62
CA LEU A 343 -12.07 -8.49 -21.87
C LEU A 343 -11.81 -9.96 -21.53
N LYS A 344 -11.38 -10.75 -22.53
CA LYS A 344 -11.00 -12.15 -22.33
C LYS A 344 -9.85 -12.29 -21.34
N ASN A 345 -8.85 -11.42 -21.43
CA ASN A 345 -7.66 -11.45 -20.59
C ASN A 345 -8.00 -11.07 -19.14
N ILE A 346 -8.86 -10.07 -18.89
CA ILE A 346 -9.33 -9.75 -17.53
C ILE A 346 -10.06 -10.95 -16.91
N PHE A 347 -10.93 -11.66 -17.65
CA PHE A 347 -11.57 -12.87 -17.13
C PHE A 347 -10.56 -13.96 -16.76
N LYS A 348 -9.48 -14.13 -17.56
CA LYS A 348 -8.41 -15.07 -17.25
C LYS A 348 -7.63 -14.65 -15.99
N LEU A 349 -7.25 -13.39 -15.89
CA LEU A 349 -6.53 -12.85 -14.73
C LEU A 349 -7.34 -13.03 -13.45
N VAL A 350 -8.65 -12.72 -13.45
CA VAL A 350 -9.53 -12.94 -12.31
C VAL A 350 -9.63 -14.43 -11.97
N SER A 351 -9.73 -15.31 -12.97
CA SER A 351 -9.77 -16.76 -12.73
C SER A 351 -8.47 -17.25 -12.11
N LEU A 352 -7.31 -16.86 -12.65
CA LEU A 352 -5.99 -17.23 -12.13
C LEU A 352 -5.78 -16.69 -10.71
N SER A 353 -6.14 -15.43 -10.45
CA SER A 353 -5.98 -14.83 -9.12
C SER A 353 -6.79 -15.54 -8.02
N ASN A 354 -7.95 -16.09 -8.38
CA ASN A 354 -8.82 -16.79 -7.43
C ASN A 354 -8.51 -18.29 -7.30
N VAL A 355 -7.96 -18.92 -8.35
CA VAL A 355 -7.71 -20.38 -8.37
C VAL A 355 -6.25 -20.70 -8.06
N SER A 356 -5.31 -19.99 -8.69
CA SER A 356 -3.88 -20.29 -8.61
C SER A 356 -3.10 -19.40 -7.66
N TYR A 357 -3.52 -18.14 -7.52
CA TYR A 357 -2.75 -17.12 -6.80
C TYR A 357 -3.50 -16.53 -5.59
N PHE A 358 -4.43 -17.29 -5.01
CA PHE A 358 -5.15 -16.85 -3.81
C PHE A 358 -4.31 -17.09 -2.56
N GLU A 359 -3.99 -16.00 -1.85
CA GLU A 359 -3.32 -16.05 -0.54
C GLU A 359 -3.93 -14.99 0.38
N GLY A 360 -5.01 -15.38 1.08
CA GLY A 360 -5.84 -14.47 1.87
C GLY A 360 -6.71 -13.53 1.03
N VAL A 361 -6.17 -13.03 -0.08
CA VAL A 361 -6.87 -12.28 -1.14
C VAL A 361 -6.46 -12.82 -2.51
N ALA A 362 -7.29 -12.59 -3.52
CA ALA A 362 -6.97 -12.92 -4.91
C ALA A 362 -5.84 -11.99 -5.40
N ARG A 363 -4.68 -12.54 -5.78
CA ARG A 363 -3.48 -11.81 -6.18
C ARG A 363 -3.20 -11.98 -7.67
N ILE A 364 -2.65 -10.97 -8.28
CA ILE A 364 -2.15 -11.05 -9.65
C ILE A 364 -0.64 -10.83 -9.62
N PRO A 365 0.18 -11.85 -9.84
CA PRO A 365 1.62 -11.68 -10.02
C PRO A 365 1.90 -10.77 -11.23
N ARG A 366 2.92 -9.92 -11.13
CA ARG A 366 3.29 -8.97 -12.21
C ARG A 366 3.60 -9.71 -13.51
N THR A 367 4.33 -10.82 -13.45
CA THR A 367 4.63 -11.63 -14.63
C THR A 367 3.39 -12.20 -15.31
N VAL A 368 2.37 -12.57 -14.53
CA VAL A 368 1.09 -13.05 -15.05
C VAL A 368 0.29 -11.90 -15.69
N LEU A 369 0.31 -10.70 -15.09
CA LEU A 369 -0.29 -9.53 -15.73
C LEU A 369 0.39 -9.22 -17.06
N ASP A 370 1.71 -9.29 -17.12
CA ASP A 370 2.49 -9.03 -18.34
C ASP A 370 2.14 -10.04 -19.46
N GLU A 371 1.95 -11.32 -19.12
CA GLU A 371 1.52 -12.35 -20.07
C GLU A 371 0.14 -12.06 -20.69
N TYR A 372 -0.78 -11.50 -19.90
CA TYR A 372 -2.17 -11.22 -20.34
C TYR A 372 -2.44 -9.72 -20.55
N ARG A 373 -1.41 -8.88 -20.71
CA ARG A 373 -1.56 -7.42 -20.79
C ARG A 373 -2.23 -6.93 -22.08
N GLU A 374 -2.21 -7.72 -23.16
CA GLU A 374 -2.78 -7.30 -24.44
C GLU A 374 -4.26 -6.90 -24.32
N GLY A 375 -4.59 -5.68 -24.77
CA GLY A 375 -5.94 -5.11 -24.72
C GLY A 375 -6.37 -4.64 -23.33
N ILE A 376 -5.45 -4.53 -22.38
CA ILE A 376 -5.65 -4.00 -21.02
C ILE A 376 -4.85 -2.71 -20.85
N ILE A 377 -5.50 -1.68 -20.33
CA ILE A 377 -4.87 -0.44 -19.90
C ILE A 377 -4.68 -0.53 -18.37
N VAL A 378 -3.50 -0.19 -17.88
CA VAL A 378 -3.12 -0.33 -16.46
C VAL A 378 -2.89 1.03 -15.83
N GLY A 379 -3.64 1.35 -14.79
CA GLY A 379 -3.53 2.58 -14.01
C GLY A 379 -2.87 2.39 -12.65
N SER A 380 -2.33 3.48 -12.11
CA SER A 380 -1.57 3.49 -10.84
C SER A 380 -2.42 3.29 -9.58
N ALA A 381 -3.74 3.29 -9.71
CA ALA A 381 -4.73 3.14 -8.63
C ALA A 381 -4.65 4.21 -7.50
N CYS A 382 -5.02 3.83 -6.28
CA CYS A 382 -5.25 4.69 -5.13
C CYS A 382 -4.00 4.86 -4.23
N ALA A 383 -4.20 5.27 -2.97
CA ALA A 383 -3.14 5.40 -1.97
C ALA A 383 -2.43 4.07 -1.64
N ASP A 384 -3.05 2.92 -1.94
CA ASP A 384 -2.45 1.60 -1.81
C ASP A 384 -1.74 1.14 -3.09
N GLY A 385 -1.71 2.00 -4.13
CA GLY A 385 -0.97 1.78 -5.37
C GLY A 385 0.54 1.94 -5.20
N GLU A 386 1.29 1.30 -6.10
CA GLU A 386 2.75 1.27 -6.02
C GLU A 386 3.38 2.64 -6.26
N VAL A 387 2.86 3.42 -7.21
CA VAL A 387 3.40 4.75 -7.54
C VAL A 387 3.25 5.71 -6.36
N PHE A 388 2.08 5.74 -5.71
CA PHE A 388 1.83 6.59 -4.54
C PHE A 388 2.71 6.17 -3.36
N ASP A 389 2.77 4.87 -3.05
CA ASP A 389 3.59 4.35 -1.95
C ASP A 389 5.08 4.65 -2.17
N THR A 390 5.56 4.52 -3.41
CA THR A 390 6.95 4.83 -3.76
C THR A 390 7.23 6.34 -3.68
N LEU A 391 6.30 7.18 -4.15
CA LEU A 391 6.42 8.63 -4.01
C LEU A 391 6.53 9.05 -2.55
N LEU A 392 5.64 8.51 -1.70
CA LEU A 392 5.61 8.82 -0.27
C LEU A 392 6.88 8.36 0.45
N SER A 393 7.39 7.18 0.12
CA SER A 393 8.50 6.55 0.85
C SER A 393 9.88 6.86 0.28
N HIS A 394 10.02 7.01 -1.05
CA HIS A 394 11.30 7.11 -1.75
C HIS A 394 11.45 8.34 -2.64
N GLY A 395 10.39 9.16 -2.76
CA GLY A 395 10.41 10.41 -3.52
C GLY A 395 10.12 10.27 -5.02
N ILE A 396 10.15 11.43 -5.68
CA ILE A 396 9.62 11.60 -7.04
C ILE A 396 10.41 10.83 -8.10
N ASP A 397 11.73 10.82 -8.02
CA ASP A 397 12.58 10.18 -9.04
C ASP A 397 12.36 8.66 -9.05
N LYS A 398 12.24 8.06 -7.87
CA LYS A 398 11.93 6.64 -7.75
C LYS A 398 10.50 6.32 -8.19
N ALA A 399 9.55 7.20 -7.87
CA ALA A 399 8.16 7.08 -8.34
C ALA A 399 8.08 7.16 -9.86
N VAL A 400 8.89 8.00 -10.53
CA VAL A 400 8.98 8.06 -12.00
C VAL A 400 9.45 6.71 -12.58
N GLU A 401 10.45 6.07 -11.97
CA GLU A 401 10.92 4.75 -12.44
C GLU A 401 9.81 3.70 -12.37
N VAL A 402 9.12 3.63 -11.25
CA VAL A 402 8.00 2.68 -11.04
C VAL A 402 6.82 3.01 -11.97
N ALA A 403 6.52 4.29 -12.15
CA ALA A 403 5.43 4.76 -12.98
C ALA A 403 5.56 4.41 -14.48
N LYS A 404 6.76 4.06 -14.96
CA LYS A 404 6.97 3.57 -16.34
C LYS A 404 6.11 2.36 -16.67
N TYR A 405 5.80 1.53 -15.69
CA TYR A 405 4.98 0.32 -15.86
C TYR A 405 3.52 0.62 -16.18
N TYR A 406 2.97 1.71 -15.68
CA TYR A 406 1.56 2.08 -15.77
C TYR A 406 1.29 2.93 -17.01
N ASP A 407 0.09 2.82 -17.57
CA ASP A 407 -0.30 3.57 -18.77
C ASP A 407 -0.77 4.99 -18.44
N PHE A 408 -1.28 5.22 -17.22
CA PHE A 408 -1.68 6.52 -16.72
C PHE A 408 -1.54 6.59 -15.19
N ILE A 409 -1.55 7.81 -14.66
CA ILE A 409 -1.45 8.08 -13.22
C ILE A 409 -2.79 8.60 -12.70
N GLU A 410 -3.26 8.02 -11.60
CA GLU A 410 -4.45 8.49 -10.90
C GLU A 410 -4.09 9.50 -9.81
N VAL A 411 -4.91 10.54 -9.73
CA VAL A 411 -4.91 11.50 -8.62
C VAL A 411 -6.31 11.55 -8.03
N MET A 412 -6.40 11.74 -6.73
CA MET A 412 -7.66 11.73 -6.00
C MET A 412 -7.84 12.99 -5.17
N PRO A 413 -9.07 13.34 -4.78
CA PRO A 413 -9.31 14.48 -3.88
C PRO A 413 -8.54 14.33 -2.56
N PRO A 414 -8.08 15.43 -1.94
CA PRO A 414 -7.36 15.41 -0.66
C PRO A 414 -8.06 14.59 0.43
N ALA A 415 -9.39 14.61 0.49
CA ALA A 415 -10.19 13.86 1.45
C ALA A 415 -10.00 12.32 1.39
N ILE A 416 -9.58 11.77 0.24
CA ILE A 416 -9.23 10.35 0.10
C ILE A 416 -7.92 10.03 0.84
N TYR A 417 -6.97 10.96 0.86
CA TYR A 417 -5.68 10.79 1.51
C TYR A 417 -5.67 11.23 2.99
N ALA A 418 -6.69 11.97 3.45
CA ALA A 418 -6.77 12.48 4.81
C ALA A 418 -6.54 11.44 5.94
N PRO A 419 -6.98 10.16 5.81
CA PRO A 419 -6.66 9.13 6.79
C PRO A 419 -5.16 8.89 7.02
N LEU A 420 -4.30 9.26 6.07
CA LEU A 420 -2.85 9.11 6.18
C LEU A 420 -2.25 10.11 7.20
N ILE A 421 -2.88 11.28 7.39
CA ILE A 421 -2.51 12.23 8.45
C ILE A 421 -2.76 11.60 9.83
N ALA A 422 -3.92 10.98 10.00
CA ALA A 422 -4.26 10.32 11.26
C ALA A 422 -3.33 9.13 11.59
N LYS A 423 -2.68 8.56 10.58
CA LYS A 423 -1.70 7.46 10.71
C LYS A 423 -0.26 7.97 10.84
N ASP A 424 -0.04 9.26 10.98
CA ASP A 424 1.29 9.91 11.00
C ASP A 424 2.19 9.57 9.77
N LEU A 425 1.57 9.24 8.64
CA LEU A 425 2.28 8.96 7.39
C LEU A 425 2.49 10.24 6.56
N ILE A 426 1.62 11.22 6.74
CA ILE A 426 1.66 12.54 6.09
C ILE A 426 1.39 13.59 7.17
N LYS A 427 2.12 14.70 7.13
CA LYS A 427 2.10 15.71 8.19
C LYS A 427 0.77 16.47 8.28
N ASP A 428 0.26 16.98 7.17
CA ASP A 428 -0.88 17.88 7.10
C ASP A 428 -1.50 17.91 5.69
N GLU A 429 -2.56 18.69 5.52
CA GLU A 429 -3.26 18.86 4.24
C GLU A 429 -2.37 19.48 3.16
N ALA A 430 -1.49 20.41 3.52
CA ALA A 430 -0.57 21.03 2.57
C ALA A 430 0.41 20.00 1.97
N ALA A 431 0.84 19.02 2.79
CA ALA A 431 1.66 17.91 2.33
C ALA A 431 0.89 16.95 1.41
N ILE A 432 -0.42 16.74 1.65
CA ILE A 432 -1.29 15.98 0.73
C ILE A 432 -1.36 16.68 -0.63
N GLU A 433 -1.61 18.00 -0.63
CA GLU A 433 -1.66 18.77 -1.87
C GLU A 433 -0.33 18.74 -2.63
N GLN A 434 0.80 18.74 -1.90
CA GLN A 434 2.11 18.61 -2.54
C GLN A 434 2.29 17.23 -3.17
N LEU A 435 1.90 16.16 -2.49
CA LEU A 435 1.94 14.79 -3.05
C LEU A 435 1.07 14.65 -4.31
N ILE A 436 -0.10 15.30 -4.36
CA ILE A 436 -0.93 15.32 -5.57
C ILE A 436 -0.20 16.05 -6.71
N ARG A 437 0.43 17.20 -6.44
CA ARG A 437 1.26 17.91 -7.43
C ARG A 437 2.43 17.04 -7.91
N ASP A 438 3.07 16.33 -7.02
CA ASP A 438 4.18 15.43 -7.34
C ASP A 438 3.73 14.23 -8.18
N LEU A 439 2.55 13.64 -7.94
CA LEU A 439 1.96 12.62 -8.81
C LEU A 439 1.71 13.14 -10.22
N ILE A 440 1.21 14.37 -10.34
CA ILE A 440 1.02 15.03 -11.65
C ILE A 440 2.38 15.24 -12.33
N GLU A 441 3.40 15.64 -11.58
CA GLU A 441 4.75 15.80 -12.11
C GLU A 441 5.37 14.47 -12.54
N VAL A 442 5.14 13.38 -11.81
CA VAL A 442 5.55 12.02 -12.23
C VAL A 442 4.95 11.68 -13.60
N ALA A 443 3.66 11.95 -13.80
CA ALA A 443 3.01 11.70 -15.07
C ALA A 443 3.57 12.60 -16.20
N ASN A 444 3.77 13.89 -15.92
CA ASN A 444 4.32 14.85 -16.88
C ASN A 444 5.72 14.46 -17.36
N ARG A 445 6.61 14.01 -16.47
CA ARG A 445 7.96 13.54 -16.82
C ARG A 445 7.96 12.34 -17.76
N LEU A 446 6.88 11.56 -17.76
CA LEU A 446 6.71 10.37 -18.58
C LEU A 446 5.78 10.58 -19.78
N ASP A 447 5.26 11.80 -19.97
CA ASP A 447 4.23 12.12 -20.97
C ASP A 447 3.01 11.18 -20.88
N LYS A 448 2.55 10.90 -19.65
CA LYS A 448 1.42 10.01 -19.39
C LYS A 448 0.18 10.80 -18.97
N PRO A 449 -1.03 10.32 -19.33
CA PRO A 449 -2.27 10.93 -18.87
C PRO A 449 -2.39 10.93 -17.34
N VAL A 450 -2.97 12.00 -16.80
CA VAL A 450 -3.43 12.08 -15.40
C VAL A 450 -4.94 11.95 -15.38
N LEU A 451 -5.46 11.04 -14.57
CA LEU A 451 -6.90 10.88 -14.37
C LEU A 451 -7.28 11.26 -12.94
N ALA A 452 -8.23 12.18 -12.81
CA ALA A 452 -8.83 12.54 -11.52
C ALA A 452 -9.96 11.55 -11.20
N THR A 453 -9.76 10.70 -10.18
CA THR A 453 -10.68 9.61 -9.80
C THR A 453 -11.16 9.76 -8.36
N GLY A 454 -12.37 9.27 -8.08
CA GLY A 454 -13.01 9.44 -6.77
C GLY A 454 -12.85 8.26 -5.81
N ASN A 455 -12.33 7.12 -6.28
CA ASN A 455 -12.31 5.86 -5.53
C ASN A 455 -13.64 5.59 -4.83
N VAL A 456 -14.72 5.61 -5.62
CA VAL A 456 -16.10 5.66 -5.14
C VAL A 456 -16.49 4.35 -4.46
N HIS A 457 -17.01 4.44 -3.23
CA HIS A 457 -17.52 3.31 -2.46
C HIS A 457 -18.98 3.49 -2.00
N TYR A 458 -19.51 4.70 -2.12
CA TYR A 458 -20.90 5.02 -1.83
C TYR A 458 -21.36 6.25 -2.65
N ILE A 459 -22.67 6.44 -2.77
CA ILE A 459 -23.21 7.46 -3.68
C ILE A 459 -23.19 8.84 -3.02
N ASN A 460 -23.84 9.01 -1.86
CA ASN A 460 -24.01 10.31 -1.22
C ASN A 460 -23.10 10.46 0.00
N PRO A 461 -22.63 11.67 0.34
CA PRO A 461 -21.77 11.89 1.52
C PRO A 461 -22.34 11.33 2.83
N GLU A 462 -23.66 11.38 3.02
CA GLU A 462 -24.36 10.84 4.19
C GLU A 462 -24.30 9.31 4.31
N ASP A 463 -23.99 8.60 3.23
CA ASP A 463 -23.87 7.14 3.21
C ASP A 463 -22.55 6.66 3.87
N ALA A 464 -21.61 7.56 4.16
CA ALA A 464 -20.34 7.25 4.79
C ALA A 464 -20.49 6.42 6.08
N ILE A 465 -21.50 6.72 6.91
CA ILE A 465 -21.77 6.02 8.15
C ILE A 465 -22.13 4.55 7.91
N TYR A 466 -22.85 4.25 6.84
CA TYR A 466 -23.24 2.87 6.52
C TYR A 466 -22.02 2.08 6.03
N ARG A 467 -21.16 2.69 5.21
CA ARG A 467 -19.88 2.08 4.83
C ARG A 467 -19.04 1.79 6.07
N GLU A 468 -18.95 2.73 7.01
CA GLU A 468 -18.20 2.51 8.24
C GLU A 468 -18.71 1.29 9.01
N ILE A 469 -20.01 1.12 9.16
CA ILE A 469 -20.61 -0.05 9.82
C ILE A 469 -20.20 -1.35 9.12
N ILE A 470 -20.27 -1.40 7.78
CA ILE A 470 -19.92 -2.60 7.00
C ILE A 470 -18.43 -2.92 7.17
N VAL A 471 -17.56 -1.94 7.00
CA VAL A 471 -16.11 -2.13 7.12
C VAL A 471 -15.71 -2.54 8.55
N ARG A 472 -16.31 -1.91 9.59
CA ARG A 472 -16.03 -2.27 10.98
C ARG A 472 -16.50 -3.68 11.33
N ALA A 473 -17.51 -4.20 10.65
CA ALA A 473 -17.97 -5.58 10.82
C ALA A 473 -16.92 -6.64 10.41
N LEU A 474 -15.92 -6.28 9.59
CA LEU A 474 -14.76 -7.16 9.28
C LEU A 474 -13.90 -7.48 10.51
N GLY A 475 -14.06 -6.72 11.61
CA GLY A 475 -13.29 -6.89 12.83
C GLY A 475 -11.86 -6.31 12.75
N GLN A 476 -11.16 -6.37 13.88
CA GLN A 476 -9.83 -5.77 14.04
C GLN A 476 -8.73 -6.47 13.23
N GLY A 477 -8.98 -7.69 12.75
CA GLY A 477 -8.05 -8.44 11.92
C GLY A 477 -7.88 -7.88 10.50
N ALA A 478 -8.86 -7.12 10.00
CA ALA A 478 -8.79 -6.50 8.69
C ALA A 478 -7.80 -5.31 8.71
N MET A 479 -6.97 -5.19 7.66
CA MET A 479 -5.97 -4.11 7.57
C MET A 479 -6.60 -2.72 7.68
N ILE A 480 -7.76 -2.52 7.04
CA ILE A 480 -8.49 -1.24 7.06
C ILE A 480 -8.97 -0.85 8.47
N ASN A 481 -9.15 -1.82 9.37
CA ASN A 481 -9.59 -1.63 10.74
C ASN A 481 -8.45 -1.58 11.76
N ARG A 482 -7.20 -1.64 11.33
CA ARG A 482 -6.07 -1.56 12.26
C ARG A 482 -6.13 -0.26 13.06
N PRO A 483 -6.11 -0.34 14.39
CA PRO A 483 -6.19 0.85 15.23
C PRO A 483 -4.92 1.69 15.10
N ILE A 484 -5.08 3.00 15.27
CA ILE A 484 -4.00 3.95 15.46
C ILE A 484 -3.72 4.05 16.96
N GLY A 485 -2.44 3.98 17.35
CA GLY A 485 -2.02 3.94 18.76
C GLY A 485 -2.07 2.53 19.36
N LYS A 486 -1.70 2.43 20.63
CA LYS A 486 -1.63 1.17 21.39
C LYS A 486 -2.44 1.25 22.67
N GLY A 487 -2.84 0.10 23.20
CA GLY A 487 -3.54 -0.04 24.49
C GLY A 487 -4.91 0.66 24.52
N GLU A 488 -5.25 1.27 25.65
CA GLU A 488 -6.54 1.93 25.88
C GLU A 488 -6.78 3.17 25.01
N ASN A 489 -5.71 3.75 24.45
CA ASN A 489 -5.76 4.90 23.57
C ASN A 489 -5.89 4.53 22.06
N ALA A 490 -5.94 3.25 21.75
CA ALA A 490 -6.09 2.78 20.38
C ALA A 490 -7.44 3.21 19.80
N LYS A 491 -7.42 3.95 18.69
CA LYS A 491 -8.63 4.40 17.99
C LYS A 491 -8.71 3.74 16.62
N PRO A 492 -9.91 3.45 16.10
CA PRO A 492 -10.04 2.98 14.73
C PRO A 492 -9.54 4.05 13.76
N ALA A 493 -8.77 3.63 12.74
CA ALA A 493 -8.37 4.53 11.68
C ALA A 493 -9.60 5.11 10.97
N PRO A 494 -9.64 6.43 10.66
CA PRO A 494 -10.73 6.99 9.88
C PRO A 494 -10.75 6.36 8.49
N LEU A 495 -11.94 6.24 7.90
CA LEU A 495 -12.09 5.80 6.51
C LEU A 495 -11.97 7.01 5.57
N PRO A 496 -11.50 6.80 4.32
CA PRO A 496 -11.48 7.86 3.32
C PRO A 496 -12.89 8.29 2.92
N GLU A 497 -13.06 9.58 2.62
CA GLU A 497 -14.31 10.12 2.09
C GLU A 497 -14.45 9.77 0.60
N ALA A 498 -15.15 8.67 0.33
CA ALA A 498 -15.19 8.01 -0.97
C ALA A 498 -16.60 8.03 -1.61
N HIS A 499 -17.33 9.16 -1.50
CA HIS A 499 -18.63 9.32 -2.18
C HIS A 499 -18.46 9.59 -3.67
N PHE A 500 -19.49 9.30 -4.45
CA PHE A 500 -19.52 9.64 -5.87
C PHE A 500 -19.62 11.17 -6.03
N ARG A 501 -18.59 11.80 -6.56
CA ARG A 501 -18.47 13.24 -6.73
C ARG A 501 -19.00 13.72 -8.08
N THR A 502 -19.71 14.83 -8.07
CA THR A 502 -20.01 15.60 -9.28
C THR A 502 -18.72 16.24 -9.83
N THR A 503 -18.79 16.79 -11.05
CA THR A 503 -17.63 17.48 -11.64
C THR A 503 -17.18 18.67 -10.80
N ASN A 504 -18.12 19.38 -10.18
CA ASN A 504 -17.82 20.54 -9.33
C ASN A 504 -17.25 20.18 -7.95
N GLU A 505 -17.47 18.96 -7.48
CA GLU A 505 -16.95 18.46 -6.20
C GLU A 505 -15.56 17.82 -6.35
N MET A 506 -15.14 17.57 -7.58
CA MET A 506 -13.86 16.98 -7.92
C MET A 506 -12.78 18.02 -8.18
#